data_a3e8fcb2e01166ec9d7c10d913faf223
#
_entry.id   a3e8fcb2e01166ec9d7c10d913faf223
#
_cell.length_a   1.000
_cell.length_b   1.000
_cell.length_c   1.000
_cell.angle_alpha   90.00
_cell.angle_beta   90.00
_cell.angle_gamma   90.00
#
_symmetry.space_group_name_H-M   'P 1'
#
loop_
_entity.id
_entity.type
_entity.pdbx_description
1 polymer ?
#
loop_
_entity_poly.entity_id
_entity_poly.type
_entity_poly.pdbx_seq_one_letter_code
_entity_poly.pdbx_strand_id
1 'polypeptide(L)'
;MLPPDLAANPPAALALQGEMLNYFTDLLGPYPFATYGIASVAGFPAALENQTLSIFGEDIVRSGYFETVLVHEIVHQWLGNSVTLADWSDIWLNEGFATYAEWLWEEDQRGPQARDALIAEAYATVESLPPLTPGAPPPDNLFGFAVYNRGGLTLHALRQEVGDEVFFDILRTYSDRFANANVRTTDFIDLAQEISGVDLGPLFDAWLYQPELPALP
;
A
#
# COMPACT_ATOMS: atom_id res chain seq x y z
N MET A 1 20.21 -9.65 -1.94
CA MET A 1 21.57 -9.82 -2.59
C MET A 1 21.73 -8.67 -3.57
N LEU A 2 22.83 -7.93 -3.50
CA LEU A 2 23.09 -6.76 -4.35
C LEU A 2 24.27 -7.02 -5.29
N PRO A 3 24.31 -6.36 -6.47
CA PRO A 3 25.52 -6.32 -7.29
C PRO A 3 26.72 -5.79 -6.49
N PRO A 4 27.96 -6.18 -6.84
CA PRO A 4 29.15 -5.84 -6.04
C PRO A 4 29.35 -4.34 -5.80
N ASP A 5 29.04 -3.48 -6.76
CA ASP A 5 29.15 -2.02 -6.65
C ASP A 5 28.09 -1.44 -5.72
N LEU A 6 26.84 -1.92 -5.79
CA LEU A 6 25.77 -1.54 -4.85
C LEU A 6 25.99 -2.13 -3.44
N ALA A 7 26.63 -3.30 -3.34
CA ALA A 7 27.01 -3.86 -2.05
C ALA A 7 28.13 -3.05 -1.39
N ALA A 8 29.05 -2.49 -2.19
CA ALA A 8 30.14 -1.62 -1.70
C ALA A 8 29.65 -0.22 -1.31
N ASN A 9 28.64 0.30 -2.00
CA ASN A 9 28.02 1.61 -1.77
C ASN A 9 26.49 1.48 -1.82
N PRO A 10 25.87 0.95 -0.76
CA PRO A 10 24.43 0.73 -0.75
C PRO A 10 23.64 2.05 -0.76
N PRO A 11 22.48 2.09 -1.43
CA PRO A 11 21.59 3.23 -1.35
C PRO A 11 21.24 3.55 0.10
N ALA A 12 21.10 4.85 0.41
CA ALA A 12 20.79 5.32 1.77
C ALA A 12 19.48 4.72 2.32
N ALA A 13 18.48 4.51 1.47
CA ALA A 13 17.20 3.89 1.83
C ALA A 13 17.36 2.51 2.48
N LEU A 14 18.40 1.73 2.14
CA LEU A 14 18.62 0.43 2.80
C LEU A 14 18.99 0.57 4.28
N ALA A 15 19.58 1.69 4.70
CA ALA A 15 19.86 1.94 6.11
C ALA A 15 18.54 2.19 6.90
N LEU A 16 17.47 2.65 6.24
CA LEU A 16 16.17 2.91 6.83
C LEU A 16 15.30 1.65 6.93
N GLN A 17 15.67 0.53 6.32
CA GLN A 17 14.85 -0.69 6.28
C GLN A 17 14.40 -1.15 7.68
N GLY A 18 15.28 -1.10 8.67
CA GLY A 18 14.93 -1.45 10.06
C GLY A 18 13.94 -0.46 10.69
N GLU A 19 14.06 0.82 10.38
CA GLU A 19 13.13 1.86 10.82
C GLU A 19 11.76 1.67 10.18
N MET A 20 11.70 1.43 8.87
CA MET A 20 10.46 1.12 8.14
C MET A 20 9.74 -0.09 8.75
N LEU A 21 10.46 -1.19 8.99
CA LEU A 21 9.90 -2.39 9.63
C LEU A 21 9.33 -2.10 11.02
N ASN A 22 10.01 -1.30 11.83
CA ASN A 22 9.52 -0.91 13.16
C ASN A 22 8.29 -0.02 13.05
N TYR A 23 8.32 0.99 12.19
CA TYR A 23 7.19 1.88 11.95
C TYR A 23 5.90 1.12 11.55
N PHE A 24 6.01 0.22 10.57
CA PHE A 24 4.85 -0.59 10.17
C PHE A 24 4.47 -1.67 11.18
N THR A 25 5.41 -2.15 12.01
CA THR A 25 5.07 -3.01 13.15
C THR A 25 4.18 -2.27 14.15
N ASP A 26 4.43 -1.00 14.41
CA ASP A 26 3.61 -0.19 15.30
C ASP A 26 2.22 0.11 14.71
N LEU A 27 2.11 0.25 13.39
CA LEU A 27 0.84 0.53 12.71
C LEU A 27 0.00 -0.72 12.43
N LEU A 28 0.64 -1.80 11.94
CA LEU A 28 -0.04 -2.99 11.42
C LEU A 28 0.03 -4.21 12.35
N GLY A 29 0.80 -4.12 13.44
CA GLY A 29 1.08 -5.24 14.32
C GLY A 29 2.38 -5.96 13.99
N PRO A 30 2.74 -7.02 14.75
CA PRO A 30 4.02 -7.70 14.63
C PRO A 30 4.35 -8.12 13.19
N TYR A 31 5.62 -7.97 12.80
CA TYR A 31 6.09 -8.47 11.50
C TYR A 31 5.79 -9.97 11.37
N PRO A 32 5.09 -10.40 10.29
CA PRO A 32 4.51 -11.74 10.24
C PRO A 32 5.50 -12.87 9.98
N PHE A 33 6.75 -12.56 9.60
CA PHE A 33 7.74 -13.55 9.21
C PHE A 33 9.02 -13.46 10.06
N ALA A 34 9.94 -14.43 9.89
CA ALA A 34 11.17 -14.48 10.68
C ALA A 34 12.27 -13.54 10.15
N THR A 35 12.26 -13.20 8.88
CA THR A 35 13.32 -12.44 8.22
C THR A 35 12.74 -11.54 7.12
N TYR A 36 13.45 -10.46 6.81
CA TYR A 36 13.21 -9.67 5.60
C TYR A 36 14.55 -9.33 4.95
N GLY A 37 14.55 -9.31 3.63
CA GLY A 37 15.69 -8.91 2.82
C GLY A 37 15.29 -8.50 1.42
N ILE A 38 16.27 -8.05 0.65
CA ILE A 38 16.06 -7.68 -0.76
C ILE A 38 17.03 -8.39 -1.69
N ALA A 39 16.61 -8.57 -2.93
CA ALA A 39 17.46 -8.97 -4.04
C ALA A 39 17.31 -7.97 -5.19
N SER A 40 18.43 -7.59 -5.83
CA SER A 40 18.41 -6.77 -7.04
C SER A 40 18.71 -7.64 -8.26
N VAL A 41 17.95 -7.44 -9.34
CA VAL A 41 18.03 -8.22 -10.59
C VAL A 41 18.23 -7.29 -11.78
N ALA A 42 19.33 -7.50 -12.51
CA ALA A 42 19.63 -6.72 -13.71
C ALA A 42 18.58 -6.96 -14.81
N GLY A 43 18.12 -5.87 -15.45
CA GLY A 43 17.17 -5.93 -16.55
C GLY A 43 15.74 -6.28 -16.13
N PHE A 44 15.45 -6.41 -14.85
CA PHE A 44 14.10 -6.55 -14.35
C PHE A 44 13.43 -5.16 -14.20
N PRO A 45 12.25 -4.91 -14.81
CA PRO A 45 11.71 -3.55 -14.92
C PRO A 45 10.80 -3.14 -13.76
N ALA A 46 10.65 -3.97 -12.72
CA ALA A 46 9.67 -3.81 -11.65
C ALA A 46 10.26 -4.11 -10.26
N ALA A 47 9.43 -4.03 -9.23
CA ALA A 47 9.67 -4.67 -7.94
C ALA A 47 8.61 -5.75 -7.70
N LEU A 48 8.88 -6.69 -6.81
CA LEU A 48 7.99 -7.78 -6.42
C LEU A 48 8.15 -8.06 -4.93
N GLU A 49 7.03 -8.16 -4.27
CA GLU A 49 6.86 -8.32 -2.83
C GLU A 49 7.13 -9.73 -2.28
N ASN A 50 7.87 -10.57 -3.01
CA ASN A 50 8.09 -11.96 -2.58
C ASN A 50 8.28 -12.08 -1.06
N GLN A 51 7.54 -13.01 -0.47
CA GLN A 51 7.56 -13.23 0.98
C GLN A 51 9.00 -13.35 1.50
N THR A 52 9.35 -12.52 2.47
CA THR A 52 10.67 -12.41 3.14
C THR A 52 11.84 -11.96 2.25
N LEU A 53 11.68 -11.86 0.95
CA LEU A 53 12.76 -11.47 0.01
C LEU A 53 12.20 -10.69 -1.17
N SER A 54 11.95 -9.40 -1.01
CA SER A 54 11.48 -8.56 -2.12
C SER A 54 12.54 -8.44 -3.22
N ILE A 55 12.08 -8.51 -4.46
CA ILE A 55 12.94 -8.44 -5.65
C ILE A 55 12.78 -7.07 -6.30
N PHE A 56 13.88 -6.42 -6.62
CA PHE A 56 13.89 -5.11 -7.26
C PHE A 56 14.70 -5.15 -8.55
N GLY A 57 14.20 -4.49 -9.57
CA GLY A 57 15.03 -4.15 -10.72
C GLY A 57 16.23 -3.30 -10.30
N GLU A 58 17.41 -3.56 -10.88
CA GLU A 58 18.61 -2.83 -10.52
C GLU A 58 18.48 -1.32 -10.77
N ASP A 59 17.75 -0.92 -11.82
CA ASP A 59 17.49 0.49 -12.13
C ASP A 59 16.63 1.16 -11.05
N ILE A 60 15.70 0.42 -10.45
CA ILE A 60 14.88 0.92 -9.31
C ILE A 60 15.78 1.16 -8.10
N VAL A 61 16.64 0.19 -7.77
CA VAL A 61 17.57 0.32 -6.62
C VAL A 61 18.52 1.51 -6.78
N ARG A 62 18.86 1.88 -8.02
CA ARG A 62 19.72 3.03 -8.34
C ARG A 62 18.96 4.36 -8.45
N SER A 63 17.64 4.33 -8.47
CA SER A 63 16.80 5.51 -8.67
C SER A 63 16.66 6.36 -7.41
N GLY A 64 16.23 7.61 -7.59
CA GLY A 64 15.91 8.51 -6.49
C GLY A 64 14.59 8.17 -5.76
N TYR A 65 13.77 7.28 -6.32
CA TYR A 65 12.51 6.83 -5.73
C TYR A 65 12.59 5.43 -5.07
N PHE A 66 13.80 4.88 -4.92
CA PHE A 66 13.98 3.54 -4.32
C PHE A 66 13.42 3.45 -2.90
N GLU A 67 13.52 4.52 -2.10
CA GLU A 67 12.96 4.56 -0.74
C GLU A 67 11.45 4.30 -0.76
N THR A 68 10.71 4.99 -1.62
CA THR A 68 9.27 4.83 -1.79
C THR A 68 8.90 3.40 -2.19
N VAL A 69 9.58 2.84 -3.20
CA VAL A 69 9.32 1.46 -3.63
C VAL A 69 9.72 0.45 -2.55
N LEU A 70 10.76 0.71 -1.77
CA LEU A 70 11.15 -0.17 -0.65
C LEU A 70 10.07 -0.21 0.43
N VAL A 71 9.45 0.92 0.77
CA VAL A 71 8.30 1.00 1.68
C VAL A 71 7.14 0.16 1.15
N HIS A 72 6.79 0.35 -0.12
CA HIS A 72 5.74 -0.40 -0.82
C HIS A 72 5.93 -1.92 -0.65
N GLU A 73 7.11 -2.43 -1.00
CA GLU A 73 7.41 -3.86 -0.92
C GLU A 73 7.50 -4.40 0.52
N ILE A 74 7.88 -3.55 1.48
CA ILE A 74 7.90 -3.93 2.89
C ILE A 74 6.48 -4.13 3.42
N VAL A 75 5.55 -3.23 3.11
CA VAL A 75 4.17 -3.30 3.62
C VAL A 75 3.43 -4.50 3.07
N HIS A 76 3.73 -4.91 1.85
CA HIS A 76 3.18 -6.15 1.29
C HIS A 76 3.47 -7.39 2.13
N GLN A 77 4.46 -7.37 3.03
CA GLN A 77 4.69 -8.51 3.92
C GLN A 77 3.49 -8.75 4.86
N TRP A 78 2.83 -7.69 5.34
CA TRP A 78 1.57 -7.77 6.08
C TRP A 78 0.38 -7.91 5.15
N LEU A 79 0.26 -7.01 4.16
CA LEU A 79 -0.92 -6.81 3.30
C LEU A 79 -0.57 -7.21 1.85
N GLY A 80 -0.72 -8.48 1.58
CA GLY A 80 -0.32 -9.17 0.34
C GLY A 80 0.19 -10.57 0.64
N ASN A 81 1.16 -10.71 1.56
CA ASN A 81 1.79 -11.99 1.87
C ASN A 81 1.20 -12.69 3.10
N SER A 82 0.91 -11.96 4.18
CA SER A 82 0.25 -12.52 5.36
C SER A 82 -1.27 -12.49 5.22
N VAL A 83 -1.84 -11.33 4.93
CA VAL A 83 -3.24 -11.18 4.48
C VAL A 83 -3.22 -11.16 2.97
N THR A 84 -3.79 -12.16 2.29
CA THR A 84 -3.71 -12.28 0.83
C THR A 84 -5.09 -12.24 0.18
N LEU A 85 -5.14 -12.04 -1.13
CA LEU A 85 -6.39 -11.92 -1.88
C LEU A 85 -7.10 -13.25 -2.04
N ALA A 86 -8.44 -13.25 -1.98
CA ALA A 86 -9.27 -14.38 -2.41
C ALA A 86 -9.49 -14.38 -3.93
N ASP A 87 -9.44 -13.21 -4.57
CA ASP A 87 -9.65 -13.02 -6.00
C ASP A 87 -8.83 -11.82 -6.51
N TRP A 88 -8.32 -11.91 -7.74
CA TRP A 88 -7.53 -10.82 -8.35
C TRP A 88 -8.33 -9.53 -8.58
N SER A 89 -9.65 -9.59 -8.61
CA SER A 89 -10.50 -8.39 -8.66
C SER A 89 -10.41 -7.54 -7.39
N ASP A 90 -9.90 -8.11 -6.28
CA ASP A 90 -9.68 -7.42 -5.01
C ASP A 90 -8.25 -6.83 -4.89
N ILE A 91 -7.46 -6.77 -5.99
CA ILE A 91 -6.03 -6.38 -5.99
C ILE A 91 -5.75 -5.01 -5.36
N TRP A 92 -6.72 -4.10 -5.32
CA TRP A 92 -6.59 -2.83 -4.63
C TRP A 92 -6.29 -2.97 -3.13
N LEU A 93 -6.71 -4.11 -2.52
CA LEU A 93 -6.38 -4.44 -1.12
C LEU A 93 -4.88 -4.64 -0.90
N ASN A 94 -4.13 -5.03 -1.92
CA ASN A 94 -2.68 -5.07 -1.87
C ASN A 94 -2.11 -3.70 -2.26
N GLU A 95 -2.36 -3.27 -3.50
CA GLU A 95 -1.68 -2.13 -4.11
C GLU A 95 -2.11 -0.78 -3.53
N GLY A 96 -3.40 -0.62 -3.22
CA GLY A 96 -3.90 0.59 -2.57
C GLY A 96 -3.35 0.76 -1.14
N PHE A 97 -3.24 -0.34 -0.39
CA PHE A 97 -2.64 -0.31 0.95
C PHE A 97 -1.15 0.00 0.90
N ALA A 98 -0.40 -0.63 -0.01
CA ALA A 98 1.02 -0.37 -0.16
C ALA A 98 1.29 1.08 -0.62
N THR A 99 0.48 1.61 -1.55
CA THR A 99 0.55 3.02 -1.96
C THR A 99 0.24 3.97 -0.80
N TYR A 100 -0.79 3.66 0.00
CA TYR A 100 -1.11 4.50 1.16
C TYR A 100 0.00 4.46 2.22
N ALA A 101 0.66 3.33 2.37
CA ALA A 101 1.81 3.18 3.27
C ALA A 101 3.01 4.05 2.84
N GLU A 102 3.23 4.25 1.54
CA GLU A 102 4.22 5.22 1.05
C GLU A 102 3.91 6.63 1.56
N TRP A 103 2.63 7.03 1.55
CA TRP A 103 2.20 8.35 2.04
C TRP A 103 2.29 8.47 3.56
N LEU A 104 2.01 7.39 4.29
CA LEU A 104 2.20 7.34 5.76
C LEU A 104 3.67 7.45 6.15
N TRP A 105 4.56 6.78 5.42
CA TRP A 105 6.00 6.91 5.63
C TRP A 105 6.49 8.33 5.35
N GLU A 106 6.03 8.94 4.26
CA GLU A 106 6.35 10.33 3.95
C GLU A 106 5.84 11.29 5.03
N GLU A 107 4.63 11.04 5.58
CA GLU A 107 4.08 11.79 6.72
C GLU A 107 4.98 11.69 7.95
N ASP A 108 5.46 10.50 8.29
CA ASP A 108 6.35 10.26 9.43
C ASP A 108 7.69 10.97 9.25
N GLN A 109 8.30 10.83 8.08
CA GLN A 109 9.64 11.35 7.82
C GLN A 109 9.68 12.87 7.57
N ARG A 110 8.65 13.44 6.93
CA ARG A 110 8.65 14.82 6.42
C ARG A 110 7.43 15.65 6.82
N GLY A 111 6.51 15.05 7.57
CA GLY A 111 5.32 15.71 8.11
C GLY A 111 4.10 15.69 7.19
N PRO A 112 2.94 16.12 7.73
CA PRO A 112 1.65 15.97 7.05
C PRO A 112 1.57 16.72 5.71
N GLN A 113 2.29 17.83 5.54
CA GLN A 113 2.29 18.58 4.28
C GLN A 113 2.93 17.79 3.14
N ALA A 114 3.92 16.94 3.43
CA ALA A 114 4.55 16.08 2.43
C ALA A 114 3.57 14.97 1.98
N ARG A 115 2.87 14.34 2.91
CA ARG A 115 1.76 13.41 2.61
C ARG A 115 0.68 14.08 1.76
N ASP A 116 0.22 15.26 2.14
CA ASP A 116 -0.87 15.97 1.45
C ASP A 116 -0.47 16.31 -0.01
N ALA A 117 0.80 16.60 -0.25
CA ALA A 117 1.32 16.81 -1.61
C ALA A 117 1.24 15.54 -2.45
N LEU A 118 1.59 14.37 -1.91
CA LEU A 118 1.48 13.08 -2.60
C LEU A 118 0.02 12.71 -2.88
N ILE A 119 -0.88 12.95 -1.94
CA ILE A 119 -2.32 12.73 -2.10
C ILE A 119 -2.87 13.61 -3.23
N ALA A 120 -2.50 14.89 -3.26
CA ALA A 120 -2.93 15.80 -4.32
C ALA A 120 -2.39 15.39 -5.70
N GLU A 121 -1.15 14.91 -5.78
CA GLU A 121 -0.55 14.39 -7.01
C GLU A 121 -1.26 13.11 -7.48
N ALA A 122 -1.52 12.18 -6.57
CA ALA A 122 -2.24 10.95 -6.85
C ALA A 122 -3.66 11.24 -7.36
N TYR A 123 -4.36 12.18 -6.73
CA TYR A 123 -5.70 12.60 -7.14
C TYR A 123 -5.69 13.18 -8.55
N ALA A 124 -4.80 14.14 -8.83
CA ALA A 124 -4.66 14.74 -10.17
C ALA A 124 -4.27 13.69 -11.23
N THR A 125 -3.46 12.71 -10.87
CA THR A 125 -3.09 11.59 -11.75
C THR A 125 -4.33 10.78 -12.10
N VAL A 126 -5.11 10.34 -11.11
CA VAL A 126 -6.34 9.56 -11.33
C VAL A 126 -7.36 10.35 -12.15
N GLU A 127 -7.55 11.65 -11.86
CA GLU A 127 -8.46 12.52 -12.60
C GLU A 127 -8.08 12.63 -14.08
N SER A 128 -6.78 12.56 -14.41
CA SER A 128 -6.26 12.64 -15.78
C SER A 128 -6.39 11.35 -16.58
N LEU A 129 -6.64 10.21 -15.92
CA LEU A 129 -6.71 8.89 -16.54
C LEU A 129 -8.15 8.54 -16.96
N PRO A 130 -8.32 7.61 -17.92
CA PRO A 130 -9.63 7.02 -18.15
C PRO A 130 -10.23 6.45 -16.88
N PRO A 131 -11.54 6.59 -16.63
CA PRO A 131 -12.17 6.06 -15.44
C PRO A 131 -11.89 4.57 -15.26
N LEU A 132 -11.42 4.21 -14.06
CA LEU A 132 -11.20 2.83 -13.64
C LEU A 132 -11.67 2.69 -12.19
N THR A 133 -12.41 1.62 -11.92
CA THR A 133 -12.95 1.29 -10.60
C THR A 133 -12.05 0.27 -9.91
N PRO A 134 -11.32 0.64 -8.85
CA PRO A 134 -10.36 -0.26 -8.19
C PRO A 134 -10.99 -1.53 -7.61
N GLY A 135 -12.27 -1.47 -7.21
CA GLY A 135 -12.99 -2.62 -6.67
C GLY A 135 -13.48 -3.62 -7.72
N ALA A 136 -13.33 -3.30 -9.02
CA ALA A 136 -13.67 -4.19 -10.14
C ALA A 136 -12.80 -3.86 -11.36
N PRO A 137 -11.47 -3.95 -11.25
CA PRO A 137 -10.58 -3.64 -12.37
C PRO A 137 -10.73 -4.67 -13.48
N PRO A 138 -10.62 -4.27 -14.76
CA PRO A 138 -10.65 -5.23 -15.86
C PRO A 138 -9.44 -6.15 -15.80
N PRO A 139 -9.57 -7.44 -16.22
CA PRO A 139 -8.50 -8.44 -16.09
C PRO A 139 -7.19 -8.10 -16.80
N ASP A 140 -7.24 -7.25 -17.82
CA ASP A 140 -6.08 -6.76 -18.57
C ASP A 140 -5.47 -5.48 -17.99
N ASN A 141 -6.00 -4.94 -16.89
CA ASN A 141 -5.53 -3.74 -16.22
C ASN A 141 -5.57 -3.82 -14.68
N LEU A 142 -5.26 -4.99 -14.13
CA LEU A 142 -5.21 -5.23 -12.67
C LEU A 142 -4.18 -4.35 -11.96
N PHE A 143 -3.08 -4.02 -12.64
CA PHE A 143 -1.97 -3.21 -12.13
C PHE A 143 -1.95 -1.81 -12.75
N GLY A 144 -3.11 -1.27 -13.07
CA GLY A 144 -3.24 0.10 -13.57
C GLY A 144 -3.06 1.14 -12.46
N PHE A 145 -2.48 2.30 -12.78
CA PHE A 145 -2.25 3.39 -11.81
C PHE A 145 -3.48 3.77 -10.98
N ALA A 146 -4.68 3.65 -11.53
CA ALA A 146 -5.90 3.93 -10.78
C ALA A 146 -6.15 2.90 -9.67
N VAL A 147 -5.72 1.64 -9.81
CA VAL A 147 -5.84 0.63 -8.75
C VAL A 147 -4.99 1.04 -7.54
N TYR A 148 -3.75 1.45 -7.79
CA TYR A 148 -2.81 1.93 -6.78
C TYR A 148 -3.29 3.24 -6.14
N ASN A 149 -3.37 4.28 -6.94
CA ASN A 149 -3.63 5.64 -6.45
C ASN A 149 -5.06 5.82 -5.93
N ARG A 150 -6.08 5.38 -6.66
CA ARG A 150 -7.47 5.49 -6.19
C ARG A 150 -7.74 4.52 -5.03
N GLY A 151 -7.05 3.37 -4.99
CA GLY A 151 -7.03 2.49 -3.82
C GLY A 151 -6.46 3.19 -2.58
N GLY A 152 -5.30 3.84 -2.71
CA GLY A 152 -4.71 4.67 -1.65
C GLY A 152 -5.61 5.84 -1.24
N LEU A 153 -6.21 6.54 -2.20
CA LEU A 153 -7.18 7.62 -1.95
C LEU A 153 -8.43 7.13 -1.21
N THR A 154 -8.88 5.90 -1.47
CA THR A 154 -9.99 5.26 -0.73
C THR A 154 -9.65 5.12 0.75
N LEU A 155 -8.42 4.68 1.06
CA LEU A 155 -7.95 4.57 2.45
C LEU A 155 -7.78 5.94 3.11
N HIS A 156 -7.34 6.95 2.35
CA HIS A 156 -7.29 8.31 2.84
C HIS A 156 -8.69 8.85 3.18
N ALA A 157 -9.67 8.64 2.29
CA ALA A 157 -11.06 9.02 2.54
C ALA A 157 -11.63 8.29 3.77
N LEU A 158 -11.35 7.00 3.94
CA LEU A 158 -11.70 6.26 5.15
C LEU A 158 -11.10 6.90 6.41
N ARG A 159 -9.79 7.24 6.39
CA ARG A 159 -9.11 7.89 7.53
C ARG A 159 -9.75 9.23 7.88
N GLN A 160 -10.14 10.04 6.88
CA GLN A 160 -10.84 11.31 7.12
C GLN A 160 -12.24 11.10 7.71
N GLU A 161 -12.96 10.07 7.29
CA GLU A 161 -14.30 9.75 7.77
C GLU A 161 -14.31 9.27 9.23
N VAL A 162 -13.39 8.35 9.58
CA VAL A 162 -13.40 7.69 10.91
C VAL A 162 -12.41 8.29 11.90
N GLY A 163 -11.47 9.11 11.45
CA GLY A 163 -10.38 9.69 12.25
C GLY A 163 -9.21 8.72 12.47
N ASP A 164 -8.06 9.29 12.88
CA ASP A 164 -6.79 8.57 12.97
C ASP A 164 -6.85 7.35 13.90
N GLU A 165 -7.37 7.52 15.10
CA GLU A 165 -7.40 6.46 16.11
C GLU A 165 -8.15 5.22 15.61
N VAL A 166 -9.35 5.42 15.09
CA VAL A 166 -10.20 4.34 14.56
C VAL A 166 -9.61 3.75 13.29
N PHE A 167 -9.06 4.58 12.40
CA PHE A 167 -8.41 4.12 11.18
C PHE A 167 -7.24 3.16 11.45
N PHE A 168 -6.32 3.53 12.35
CA PHE A 168 -5.18 2.66 12.67
C PHE A 168 -5.59 1.42 13.47
N ASP A 169 -6.68 1.48 14.24
CA ASP A 169 -7.25 0.30 14.88
C ASP A 169 -7.84 -0.67 13.84
N ILE A 170 -8.52 -0.16 12.80
CA ILE A 170 -8.98 -0.95 11.65
C ILE A 170 -7.80 -1.66 10.98
N LEU A 171 -6.73 -0.95 10.65
CA LEU A 171 -5.57 -1.53 9.95
C LEU A 171 -4.90 -2.63 10.76
N ARG A 172 -4.68 -2.38 12.05
CA ARG A 172 -4.06 -3.36 12.97
C ARG A 172 -4.94 -4.59 13.14
N THR A 173 -6.24 -4.39 13.35
CA THR A 173 -7.19 -5.49 13.51
C THR A 173 -7.34 -6.30 12.22
N TYR A 174 -7.31 -5.63 11.06
CA TYR A 174 -7.33 -6.30 9.75
C TYR A 174 -6.13 -7.22 9.57
N SER A 175 -4.93 -6.71 9.84
CA SER A 175 -3.70 -7.49 9.74
C SER A 175 -3.68 -8.68 10.70
N ASP A 176 -4.14 -8.52 11.94
CA ASP A 176 -4.17 -9.58 12.97
C ASP A 176 -5.27 -10.62 12.69
N ARG A 177 -6.52 -10.15 12.42
CA ARG A 177 -7.68 -11.02 12.24
C ARG A 177 -7.57 -11.93 11.03
N PHE A 178 -6.98 -11.42 9.95
CA PHE A 178 -6.84 -12.14 8.69
C PHE A 178 -5.42 -12.66 8.42
N ALA A 179 -4.57 -12.69 9.43
CA ALA A 179 -3.22 -13.24 9.29
C ALA A 179 -3.26 -14.67 8.72
N ASN A 180 -2.51 -14.90 7.63
CA ASN A 180 -2.44 -16.17 6.90
C ASN A 180 -3.78 -16.62 6.27
N ALA A 181 -4.69 -15.67 6.00
CA ALA A 181 -5.98 -15.95 5.37
C ALA A 181 -6.11 -15.24 4.02
N ASN A 182 -7.12 -15.66 3.25
CA ASN A 182 -7.53 -15.01 2.01
C ASN A 182 -8.76 -14.13 2.28
N VAL A 183 -8.75 -12.92 1.76
CA VAL A 183 -9.77 -11.89 1.99
C VAL A 183 -10.35 -11.33 0.70
N ARG A 184 -11.56 -10.79 0.81
CA ARG A 184 -12.22 -9.99 -0.22
C ARG A 184 -12.39 -8.56 0.26
N THR A 185 -12.68 -7.66 -0.66
CA THR A 185 -13.05 -6.27 -0.35
C THR A 185 -14.17 -6.19 0.68
N THR A 186 -15.16 -7.08 0.62
CA THR A 186 -16.27 -7.13 1.60
C THR A 186 -15.81 -7.43 3.01
N ASP A 187 -14.79 -8.29 3.19
CA ASP A 187 -14.26 -8.63 4.52
C ASP A 187 -13.61 -7.40 5.19
N PHE A 188 -12.91 -6.57 4.39
CA PHE A 188 -12.34 -5.31 4.88
C PHE A 188 -13.42 -4.27 5.21
N ILE A 189 -14.43 -4.11 4.35
CA ILE A 189 -15.54 -3.17 4.57
C ILE A 189 -16.31 -3.55 5.84
N ASP A 190 -16.66 -4.83 6.00
CA ASP A 190 -17.41 -5.32 7.16
C ASP A 190 -16.61 -5.10 8.46
N LEU A 191 -15.29 -5.36 8.44
CA LEU A 191 -14.41 -5.08 9.57
C LEU A 191 -14.36 -3.57 9.90
N ALA A 192 -14.20 -2.72 8.89
CA ALA A 192 -14.13 -1.28 9.07
C ALA A 192 -15.42 -0.72 9.69
N GLN A 193 -16.59 -1.22 9.24
CA GLN A 193 -17.89 -0.87 9.81
C GLN A 193 -18.07 -1.41 11.24
N GLU A 194 -17.61 -2.65 11.50
CA GLU A 194 -17.64 -3.24 12.85
C GLU A 194 -16.89 -2.38 13.86
N ILE A 195 -15.67 -1.93 13.51
CA ILE A 195 -14.80 -1.17 14.41
C ILE A 195 -15.25 0.27 14.55
N SER A 196 -15.58 0.94 13.44
CA SER A 196 -15.98 2.34 13.45
C SER A 196 -17.40 2.58 13.96
N GLY A 197 -18.29 1.61 13.83
CA GLY A 197 -19.72 1.77 14.07
C GLY A 197 -20.44 2.68 13.06
N VAL A 198 -19.78 3.02 11.94
CA VAL A 198 -20.27 3.89 10.87
C VAL A 198 -20.68 3.04 9.66
N ASP A 199 -21.77 3.41 8.98
CA ASP A 199 -22.08 2.84 7.67
C ASP A 199 -21.15 3.41 6.62
N LEU A 200 -20.13 2.65 6.24
CA LEU A 200 -19.11 3.00 5.27
C LEU A 200 -19.45 2.53 3.84
N GLY A 201 -20.58 1.84 3.66
CA GLY A 201 -21.03 1.36 2.34
C GLY A 201 -21.03 2.44 1.26
N PRO A 202 -21.63 3.63 1.51
CA PRO A 202 -21.64 4.72 0.53
C PRO A 202 -20.25 5.24 0.17
N LEU A 203 -19.32 5.30 1.14
CA LEU A 203 -17.93 5.72 0.90
C LEU A 203 -17.22 4.72 -0.03
N PHE A 204 -17.23 3.44 0.32
CA PHE A 204 -16.56 2.42 -0.48
C PHE A 204 -17.21 2.25 -1.85
N ASP A 205 -18.54 2.36 -1.96
CA ASP A 205 -19.22 2.34 -3.26
C ASP A 205 -18.70 3.47 -4.16
N ALA A 206 -18.66 4.70 -3.65
CA ALA A 206 -18.21 5.87 -4.41
C ALA A 206 -16.73 5.76 -4.84
N TRP A 207 -15.84 5.35 -3.93
CA TRP A 207 -14.40 5.32 -4.22
C TRP A 207 -13.96 4.08 -5.01
N LEU A 208 -14.61 2.92 -4.83
CA LEU A 208 -14.16 1.66 -5.44
C LEU A 208 -14.97 1.25 -6.67
N TYR A 209 -16.25 1.59 -6.76
CA TYR A 209 -17.14 1.00 -7.76
C TYR A 209 -17.81 2.01 -8.70
N GLN A 210 -17.85 3.29 -8.36
CA GLN A 210 -18.40 4.30 -9.26
C GLN A 210 -17.31 4.82 -10.21
N PRO A 211 -17.63 5.11 -11.49
CA PRO A 211 -16.65 5.64 -12.44
C PRO A 211 -16.21 7.07 -12.12
N GLU A 212 -17.07 7.88 -11.53
CA GLU A 212 -16.76 9.24 -11.11
C GLU A 212 -15.79 9.24 -9.93
N LEU A 213 -14.73 10.04 -10.01
CA LEU A 213 -13.81 10.24 -8.89
C LEU A 213 -14.46 11.18 -7.87
N PRO A 214 -14.67 10.74 -6.60
CA PRO A 214 -15.17 11.64 -5.56
C PRO A 214 -14.20 12.78 -5.28
N ALA A 215 -14.70 13.94 -4.84
CA ALA A 215 -13.84 15.02 -4.37
C ALA A 215 -13.01 14.56 -3.16
N LEU A 216 -11.78 15.07 -3.04
CA LEU A 216 -10.96 14.85 -1.83
C LEU A 216 -11.69 15.43 -0.60
N PRO A 217 -11.73 14.67 0.50
CA PRO A 217 -12.35 15.11 1.75
C PRO A 217 -11.54 16.23 2.44
#